data_daf202d1b21ab245254e2b49dfccdb4f
#
_entry.id   daf202d1b21ab245254e2b49dfccdb4f
#
_cell.length_a   1.000
_cell.length_b   1.000
_cell.length_c   1.000
_cell.angle_alpha   90.00
_cell.angle_beta   90.00
_cell.angle_gamma   90.00
#
_symmetry.space_group_name_H-M   'P 1'
#
loop_
_entity.id
_entity.type
_entity.pdbx_description
1 polymer ?
#
loop_
_entity_poly.entity_id
_entity_poly.type
_entity_poly.pdbx_seq_one_letter_code
_entity_poly.pdbx_strand_id
1 'polypeptide(L)'
;MELASCSFGQSSKVSYLQMLTAVCAVVNGGRLMQPYVVQRITAPDGTIIKEVEPTVKRQVISAETSATMCKLMEGVVTKGTGTRAAVPGYRVGGKSGTSQKLDSADEKARIASFVAVAPIDDPQFLCLVCLDEPHSWTTAGGSLSAPVCAEVLEQTLVYKGIPRAADTGSADAQAAALPADGDSFDGA
;
A
#
# COMPACT_ATOMS: atom_id res chain seq x y z
N MET A 1 -28.30 -1.52 6.92
CA MET A 1 -27.44 -0.40 6.44
C MET A 1 -25.95 -0.74 6.50
N GLU A 2 -25.49 -1.46 7.50
CA GLU A 2 -24.05 -1.77 7.71
C GLU A 2 -23.40 -2.58 6.58
N LEU A 3 -24.08 -3.59 6.03
CA LEU A 3 -23.53 -4.40 4.94
C LEU A 3 -23.28 -3.56 3.67
N ALA A 4 -24.21 -2.66 3.34
CA ALA A 4 -24.08 -1.78 2.18
C ALA A 4 -22.92 -0.78 2.36
N SER A 5 -22.77 -0.18 3.55
CA SER A 5 -21.69 0.77 3.81
C SER A 5 -20.32 0.07 3.92
N CYS A 6 -20.26 -1.13 4.49
CA CYS A 6 -19.03 -1.93 4.53
C CYS A 6 -18.56 -2.35 3.13
N SER A 7 -19.45 -2.51 2.15
CA SER A 7 -19.10 -2.93 0.79
C SER A 7 -18.18 -1.92 0.06
N PHE A 8 -18.22 -0.65 0.44
CA PHE A 8 -17.33 0.39 -0.08
C PHE A 8 -16.36 0.96 0.98
N GLY A 9 -16.18 0.25 2.11
CA GLY A 9 -15.15 0.56 3.11
C GLY A 9 -15.55 1.61 4.15
N GLN A 10 -16.84 1.79 4.40
CA GLN A 10 -17.34 2.67 5.47
C GLN A 10 -17.87 1.85 6.66
N SER A 11 -18.13 2.54 7.79
CA SER A 11 -18.78 1.96 8.99
C SER A 11 -17.98 0.89 9.73
N SER A 12 -16.69 0.72 9.45
CA SER A 12 -15.81 -0.18 10.21
C SER A 12 -14.59 0.56 10.73
N LYS A 13 -14.20 0.25 11.99
CA LYS A 13 -12.96 0.74 12.59
C LYS A 13 -11.97 -0.40 12.72
N VAL A 14 -10.77 -0.22 12.18
CA VAL A 14 -9.67 -1.17 12.27
C VAL A 14 -8.39 -0.44 12.63
N SER A 15 -7.46 -1.10 13.32
CA SER A 15 -6.14 -0.51 13.55
C SER A 15 -5.32 -0.51 12.25
N TYR A 16 -4.32 0.37 12.16
CA TYR A 16 -3.41 0.41 11.02
C TYR A 16 -2.71 -0.93 10.79
N LEU A 17 -2.32 -1.62 11.87
CA LEU A 17 -1.70 -2.94 11.77
C LEU A 17 -2.66 -4.01 11.24
N GLN A 18 -3.93 -3.97 11.63
CA GLN A 18 -4.95 -4.86 11.05
C GLN A 18 -5.16 -4.60 9.56
N MET A 19 -5.20 -3.33 9.15
CA MET A 19 -5.30 -2.95 7.75
C MET A 19 -4.09 -3.43 6.94
N LEU A 20 -2.87 -3.16 7.42
CA LEU A 20 -1.63 -3.65 6.82
C LEU A 20 -1.64 -5.17 6.66
N THR A 21 -2.00 -5.90 7.74
CA THR A 21 -2.04 -7.37 7.73
C THR A 21 -3.07 -7.91 6.72
N ALA A 22 -4.23 -7.24 6.61
CA ALA A 22 -5.28 -7.61 5.66
C ALA A 22 -4.82 -7.39 4.21
N VAL A 23 -4.22 -6.22 3.91
CA VAL A 23 -3.70 -5.94 2.56
C VAL A 23 -2.51 -6.84 2.21
N CYS A 24 -1.61 -7.14 3.16
CA CYS A 24 -0.58 -8.16 2.96
C CYS A 24 -1.18 -9.50 2.52
N ALA A 25 -2.27 -9.95 3.16
CA ALA A 25 -2.92 -11.20 2.78
C ALA A 25 -3.52 -11.12 1.37
N VAL A 26 -4.00 -9.96 0.94
CA VAL A 26 -4.53 -9.77 -0.43
C VAL A 26 -3.44 -9.93 -1.49
N VAL A 27 -2.20 -9.50 -1.24
CA VAL A 27 -1.14 -9.44 -2.26
C VAL A 27 -0.09 -10.55 -2.16
N ASN A 28 -0.09 -11.37 -1.09
CA ASN A 28 0.93 -12.40 -0.84
C ASN A 28 0.48 -13.83 -1.19
N GLY A 29 -0.48 -13.99 -2.09
CA GLY A 29 -1.08 -15.28 -2.42
C GLY A 29 -2.22 -15.69 -1.50
N GLY A 30 -2.80 -14.76 -0.74
CA GLY A 30 -3.98 -14.98 0.10
C GLY A 30 -3.69 -15.48 1.51
N ARG A 31 -2.45 -15.40 1.98
CA ARG A 31 -2.02 -15.93 3.28
C ARG A 31 -2.09 -14.84 4.37
N LEU A 32 -2.95 -15.03 5.37
CA LEU A 32 -2.97 -14.19 6.56
C LEU A 32 -1.81 -14.56 7.48
N MET A 33 -0.83 -13.66 7.59
CA MET A 33 0.36 -13.86 8.40
C MET A 33 0.18 -13.34 9.84
N GLN A 34 0.90 -13.93 10.79
CA GLN A 34 1.06 -13.37 12.12
C GLN A 34 2.08 -12.22 12.04
N PRO A 35 1.71 -10.96 12.32
CA PRO A 35 2.69 -9.88 12.34
C PRO A 35 3.62 -9.99 13.54
N TYR A 36 4.89 -9.63 13.37
CA TYR A 36 5.89 -9.52 14.43
C TYR A 36 6.89 -8.41 14.10
N VAL A 37 7.53 -7.85 15.12
CA VAL A 37 8.52 -6.78 15.01
C VAL A 37 9.92 -7.30 15.32
N VAL A 38 10.03 -8.23 16.30
CA VAL A 38 11.30 -8.81 16.71
C VAL A 38 11.52 -10.10 15.94
N GLN A 39 12.49 -10.12 15.03
CA GLN A 39 12.86 -11.31 14.27
C GLN A 39 13.77 -12.22 15.08
N ARG A 40 14.79 -11.65 15.78
CA ARG A 40 15.80 -12.42 16.49
C ARG A 40 16.24 -11.71 17.76
N ILE A 41 16.52 -12.48 18.79
CA ILE A 41 17.16 -12.04 20.03
C ILE A 41 18.46 -12.84 20.19
N THR A 42 19.57 -12.14 20.35
CA THR A 42 20.90 -12.75 20.56
C THR A 42 21.50 -12.31 21.89
N ALA A 43 22.25 -13.18 22.53
CA ALA A 43 23.08 -12.85 23.68
C ALA A 43 24.32 -12.03 23.23
N PRO A 44 25.06 -11.39 24.17
CA PRO A 44 26.28 -10.63 23.84
C PRO A 44 27.38 -11.45 23.17
N ASP A 45 27.41 -12.77 23.40
CA ASP A 45 28.35 -13.72 22.79
C ASP A 45 27.94 -14.20 21.38
N GLY A 46 26.80 -13.65 20.86
CA GLY A 46 26.25 -14.03 19.56
C GLY A 46 25.32 -15.25 19.57
N THR A 47 25.13 -15.90 20.71
CA THR A 47 24.19 -17.05 20.84
C THR A 47 22.77 -16.60 20.56
N ILE A 48 22.04 -17.31 19.68
CA ILE A 48 20.63 -17.05 19.39
C ILE A 48 19.78 -17.54 20.58
N ILE A 49 19.16 -16.59 21.29
CA ILE A 49 18.24 -16.89 22.39
C ILE A 49 16.86 -17.24 21.83
N LYS A 50 16.42 -16.49 20.80
CA LYS A 50 15.10 -16.68 20.18
C LYS A 50 15.15 -16.22 18.73
N GLU A 51 14.53 -16.99 17.88
CA GLU A 51 14.23 -16.61 16.50
C GLU A 51 12.74 -16.78 16.25
N VAL A 52 12.15 -15.84 15.51
CA VAL A 52 10.71 -15.84 15.18
C VAL A 52 10.59 -16.16 13.70
N GLU A 53 9.99 -17.31 13.42
CA GLU A 53 9.69 -17.71 12.04
C GLU A 53 8.35 -17.14 11.56
N PRO A 54 8.25 -16.77 10.27
CA PRO A 54 7.00 -16.33 9.69
C PRO A 54 5.91 -17.38 9.83
N THR A 55 4.78 -17.02 10.47
CA THR A 55 3.69 -17.94 10.74
C THR A 55 2.46 -17.58 9.92
N VAL A 56 1.97 -18.54 9.12
CA VAL A 56 0.70 -18.41 8.40
C VAL A 56 -0.44 -18.79 9.36
N LYS A 57 -1.35 -17.87 9.63
CA LYS A 57 -2.56 -18.14 10.45
C LYS A 57 -3.61 -18.93 9.66
N ARG A 58 -3.85 -18.54 8.43
CA ARG A 58 -4.81 -19.20 7.51
C ARG A 58 -4.71 -18.66 6.09
N GLN A 59 -5.23 -19.43 5.13
CA GLN A 59 -5.54 -18.97 3.79
C GLN A 59 -6.89 -18.25 3.81
N VAL A 60 -6.95 -17.00 3.32
CA VAL A 60 -8.18 -16.17 3.35
C VAL A 60 -8.80 -15.97 1.97
N ILE A 61 -7.98 -15.96 0.92
CA ILE A 61 -8.39 -15.95 -0.49
C ILE A 61 -7.47 -16.89 -1.28
N SER A 62 -7.87 -17.29 -2.48
CA SER A 62 -7.02 -18.10 -3.35
C SER A 62 -5.84 -17.30 -3.90
N ALA A 63 -4.76 -17.99 -4.29
CA ALA A 63 -3.63 -17.36 -4.95
C ALA A 63 -4.02 -16.68 -6.28
N GLU A 64 -4.97 -17.25 -7.00
CA GLU A 64 -5.52 -16.70 -8.24
C GLU A 64 -6.26 -15.37 -7.98
N THR A 65 -7.09 -15.32 -6.92
CA THR A 65 -7.76 -14.09 -6.49
C THR A 65 -6.73 -13.03 -6.08
N SER A 66 -5.70 -13.42 -5.35
CA SER A 66 -4.59 -12.54 -4.97
C SER A 66 -3.90 -11.95 -6.21
N ALA A 67 -3.55 -12.78 -7.19
CA ALA A 67 -2.93 -12.31 -8.44
C ALA A 67 -3.84 -11.34 -9.23
N THR A 68 -5.14 -11.59 -9.23
CA THR A 68 -6.12 -10.69 -9.83
C THR A 68 -6.17 -9.35 -9.10
N MET A 69 -6.13 -9.37 -7.77
CA MET A 69 -6.11 -8.16 -6.96
C MET A 69 -4.83 -7.34 -7.17
N CYS A 70 -3.66 -7.97 -7.30
CA CYS A 70 -2.43 -7.27 -7.66
C CYS A 70 -2.56 -6.50 -8.97
N LYS A 71 -3.13 -7.12 -10.02
CA LYS A 71 -3.38 -6.44 -11.31
C LYS A 71 -4.34 -5.25 -11.18
N LEU A 72 -5.41 -5.41 -10.39
CA LEU A 72 -6.36 -4.32 -10.13
C LEU A 72 -5.71 -3.17 -9.36
N MET A 73 -4.90 -3.47 -8.35
CA MET A 73 -4.16 -2.48 -7.57
C MET A 73 -3.10 -1.75 -8.41
N GLU A 74 -2.44 -2.44 -9.33
CA GLU A 74 -1.55 -1.81 -10.31
C GLU A 74 -2.31 -0.84 -11.22
N GLY A 75 -3.51 -1.22 -11.67
CA GLY A 75 -4.40 -0.35 -12.45
C GLY A 75 -4.77 0.96 -11.73
N VAL A 76 -4.87 0.95 -10.40
CA VAL A 76 -5.12 2.16 -9.60
C VAL A 76 -3.95 3.15 -9.71
N VAL A 77 -2.72 2.67 -9.75
CA VAL A 77 -1.52 3.50 -9.84
C VAL A 77 -1.23 3.92 -11.29
N THR A 78 -1.48 3.05 -12.26
CA THR A 78 -1.19 3.34 -13.67
C THR A 78 -2.25 4.19 -14.36
N LYS A 79 -3.53 4.06 -13.98
CA LYS A 79 -4.67 4.69 -14.69
C LYS A 79 -5.74 5.26 -13.77
N GLY A 80 -5.61 5.07 -12.45
CA GLY A 80 -6.65 5.40 -11.49
C GLY A 80 -6.31 6.58 -10.59
N THR A 81 -6.92 6.59 -9.41
CA THR A 81 -6.80 7.65 -8.39
C THR A 81 -5.47 7.67 -7.65
N GLY A 82 -4.57 6.72 -7.94
CA GLY A 82 -3.30 6.52 -7.24
C GLY A 82 -2.07 6.84 -8.06
N THR A 83 -2.17 7.57 -9.17
CA THR A 83 -1.03 7.85 -10.08
C THR A 83 0.15 8.52 -9.38
N ARG A 84 -0.09 9.28 -8.32
CA ARG A 84 0.97 9.90 -7.50
C ARG A 84 1.75 8.91 -6.61
N ALA A 85 1.33 7.64 -6.56
CA ALA A 85 2.08 6.57 -5.89
C ALA A 85 3.07 5.87 -6.82
N ALA A 86 3.17 6.28 -8.10
CA ALA A 86 4.10 5.69 -9.04
C ALA A 86 5.55 5.96 -8.63
N VAL A 87 6.39 4.92 -8.74
CA VAL A 87 7.83 5.00 -8.46
C VAL A 87 8.57 4.62 -9.75
N PRO A 88 9.39 5.53 -10.31
CA PRO A 88 10.08 5.28 -11.56
C PRO A 88 10.93 4.01 -11.53
N GLY A 89 10.75 3.15 -12.52
CA GLY A 89 11.47 1.89 -12.63
C GLY A 89 10.91 0.73 -11.80
N TYR A 90 9.80 0.93 -11.06
CA TYR A 90 9.15 -0.13 -10.30
C TYR A 90 7.67 -0.22 -10.65
N ARG A 91 7.15 -1.44 -10.67
CA ARG A 91 5.72 -1.67 -10.77
C ARG A 91 5.09 -1.52 -9.38
N VAL A 92 4.19 -0.57 -9.24
CA VAL A 92 3.55 -0.25 -7.96
C VAL A 92 2.05 -0.49 -8.07
N GLY A 93 1.48 -1.16 -7.07
CA GLY A 93 0.05 -1.26 -6.88
C GLY A 93 -0.41 -0.49 -5.67
N GLY A 94 -1.66 -0.07 -5.61
CA GLY A 94 -2.16 0.63 -4.44
C GLY A 94 -3.66 0.83 -4.40
N LYS A 95 -4.13 1.47 -3.30
CA LYS A 95 -5.53 1.86 -3.12
C LYS A 95 -5.62 3.10 -2.25
N SER A 96 -6.37 4.08 -2.74
CA SER A 96 -6.72 5.29 -1.98
C SER A 96 -7.88 5.02 -1.02
N GLY A 97 -7.89 5.72 0.10
CA GLY A 97 -9.02 5.79 1.02
C GLY A 97 -9.24 7.24 1.46
N THR A 98 -10.50 7.64 1.54
CA THR A 98 -10.92 8.90 2.15
C THR A 98 -12.17 8.59 2.97
N SER A 99 -12.03 8.58 4.27
CA SER A 99 -13.12 8.27 5.18
C SER A 99 -13.52 9.48 6.00
N GLN A 100 -14.79 9.55 6.38
CA GLN A 100 -15.24 10.51 7.38
C GLN A 100 -14.70 10.09 8.76
N LYS A 101 -14.26 11.06 9.56
CA LYS A 101 -13.88 10.83 10.95
C LYS A 101 -15.11 10.95 11.85
N LEU A 102 -15.65 9.79 12.23
CA LEU A 102 -16.93 9.71 12.93
C LEU A 102 -16.93 10.22 14.38
N ASP A 103 -15.74 10.35 14.98
CA ASP A 103 -15.52 10.80 16.35
C ASP A 103 -14.98 12.25 16.42
N SER A 104 -15.00 12.98 15.30
CA SER A 104 -14.70 14.41 15.28
C SER A 104 -15.96 15.26 15.48
N ALA A 105 -15.80 16.38 16.17
CA ALA A 105 -16.86 17.41 16.26
C ALA A 105 -17.08 18.14 14.93
N ASP A 106 -16.09 18.11 14.02
CA ASP A 106 -16.21 18.63 12.67
C ASP A 106 -16.71 17.53 11.71
N GLU A 107 -17.94 17.67 11.24
CA GLU A 107 -18.55 16.76 10.26
C GLU A 107 -17.78 16.69 8.92
N LYS A 108 -16.94 17.68 8.65
CA LYS A 108 -16.06 17.72 7.47
C LYS A 108 -14.71 17.04 7.71
N ALA A 109 -14.41 16.64 8.94
CA ALA A 109 -13.16 15.96 9.25
C ALA A 109 -13.02 14.65 8.46
N ARG A 110 -11.86 14.45 7.86
CA ARG A 110 -11.56 13.29 6.99
C ARG A 110 -10.25 12.65 7.42
N ILE A 111 -10.15 11.36 7.17
CA ILE A 111 -8.88 10.62 7.19
C ILE A 111 -8.52 10.32 5.74
N ALA A 112 -7.44 10.91 5.27
CA ALA A 112 -6.87 10.66 3.96
C ALA A 112 -5.85 9.53 4.04
N SER A 113 -6.04 8.45 3.29
CA SER A 113 -5.13 7.30 3.36
C SER A 113 -4.78 6.77 1.98
N PHE A 114 -3.60 6.17 1.89
CA PHE A 114 -3.17 5.41 0.73
C PHE A 114 -2.36 4.20 1.19
N VAL A 115 -2.62 3.04 0.60
CA VAL A 115 -1.77 1.88 0.73
C VAL A 115 -1.10 1.61 -0.61
N ALA A 116 0.21 1.42 -0.59
CA ALA A 116 1.01 1.10 -1.76
C ALA A 116 1.82 -0.17 -1.54
N VAL A 117 2.01 -0.95 -2.59
CA VAL A 117 2.75 -2.21 -2.60
C VAL A 117 3.77 -2.18 -3.73
N ALA A 118 5.00 -2.54 -3.46
CA ALA A 118 6.05 -2.60 -4.47
C ALA A 118 7.11 -3.68 -4.15
N PRO A 119 7.65 -4.34 -5.21
CA PRO A 119 7.08 -4.47 -6.55
C PRO A 119 5.74 -5.19 -6.51
N ILE A 120 4.79 -4.87 -7.40
CA ILE A 120 3.45 -5.49 -7.34
C ILE A 120 3.40 -6.87 -8.00
N ASP A 121 4.32 -7.19 -8.88
CA ASP A 121 4.50 -8.49 -9.52
C ASP A 121 5.20 -9.52 -8.62
N ASP A 122 6.02 -9.04 -7.66
CA ASP A 122 6.62 -9.83 -6.58
C ASP A 122 6.58 -9.04 -5.27
N PRO A 123 5.45 -8.99 -4.56
CA PRO A 123 5.22 -8.08 -3.43
C PRO A 123 6.20 -8.29 -2.27
N GLN A 124 7.08 -7.31 -2.06
CA GLN A 124 8.10 -7.32 -1.01
C GLN A 124 7.76 -6.33 0.12
N PHE A 125 7.27 -5.15 -0.25
CA PHE A 125 7.01 -4.07 0.69
C PHE A 125 5.61 -3.52 0.53
N LEU A 126 5.02 -3.17 1.66
CA LEU A 126 3.73 -2.51 1.74
C LEU A 126 3.88 -1.28 2.63
N CYS A 127 3.46 -0.13 2.13
CA CYS A 127 3.43 1.14 2.83
C CYS A 127 1.99 1.61 2.98
N LEU A 128 1.59 1.98 4.19
CA LEU A 128 0.31 2.62 4.48
C LEU A 128 0.58 4.00 5.08
N VAL A 129 0.07 5.04 4.44
CA VAL A 129 0.07 6.40 4.96
C VAL A 129 -1.34 6.83 5.26
N CYS A 130 -1.57 7.29 6.48
CA CYS A 130 -2.84 7.84 6.95
C CYS A 130 -2.59 9.23 7.52
N LEU A 131 -3.29 10.21 6.97
CA LEU A 131 -3.29 11.60 7.45
C LEU A 131 -4.63 11.86 8.12
N ASP A 132 -4.57 12.13 9.41
CA ASP A 132 -5.74 12.41 10.25
C ASP A 132 -6.03 13.92 10.23
N GLU A 133 -7.22 14.29 9.79
CA GLU A 133 -7.68 15.67 9.64
C GLU A 133 -6.68 16.58 8.89
N PRO A 134 -6.26 16.23 7.66
CA PRO A 134 -5.28 17.03 6.94
C PRO A 134 -5.83 18.43 6.63
N HIS A 135 -5.09 19.47 7.03
CA HIS A 135 -5.36 20.85 6.67
C HIS A 135 -4.78 21.17 5.29
N SER A 136 -5.55 20.89 4.24
CA SER A 136 -5.12 21.05 2.86
C SER A 136 -6.29 21.45 1.95
N TRP A 137 -5.99 21.87 0.71
CA TRP A 137 -6.97 22.18 -0.34
C TRP A 137 -7.83 20.94 -0.74
N THR A 138 -7.37 19.75 -0.43
CA THR A 138 -8.07 18.48 -0.66
C THR A 138 -7.93 17.56 0.54
N THR A 139 -8.82 16.56 0.65
CA THR A 139 -8.72 15.47 1.63
C THR A 139 -8.55 14.11 0.95
N ALA A 140 -8.35 14.09 -0.38
CA ALA A 140 -8.22 12.86 -1.15
C ALA A 140 -6.91 12.13 -0.83
N GLY A 141 -6.98 10.88 -0.39
CA GLY A 141 -5.81 10.07 -0.05
C GLY A 141 -4.85 9.86 -1.24
N GLY A 142 -5.39 9.76 -2.47
CA GLY A 142 -4.58 9.68 -3.68
C GLY A 142 -3.76 10.95 -3.97
N SER A 143 -4.22 12.11 -3.49
CA SER A 143 -3.50 13.37 -3.67
C SER A 143 -2.50 13.67 -2.56
N LEU A 144 -2.82 13.30 -1.31
CA LEU A 144 -2.02 13.65 -0.14
C LEU A 144 -1.12 12.51 0.33
N SER A 145 -1.67 11.30 0.44
CA SER A 145 -0.96 10.16 1.05
C SER A 145 -0.17 9.35 0.02
N ALA A 146 -0.64 9.30 -1.24
CA ALA A 146 0.02 8.52 -2.29
C ALA A 146 1.47 8.98 -2.59
N PRO A 147 1.79 10.29 -2.74
CA PRO A 147 3.16 10.72 -2.99
C PRO A 147 4.10 10.39 -1.84
N VAL A 148 3.61 10.42 -0.60
CA VAL A 148 4.40 10.02 0.59
C VAL A 148 4.71 8.51 0.53
N CYS A 149 3.72 7.68 0.14
CA CYS A 149 3.96 6.24 -0.08
C CYS A 149 5.01 6.01 -1.17
N ALA A 150 4.96 6.78 -2.28
CA ALA A 150 5.94 6.67 -3.37
C ALA A 150 7.36 6.94 -2.88
N GLU A 151 7.57 8.02 -2.16
CA GLU A 151 8.87 8.41 -1.62
C GLU A 151 9.43 7.36 -0.65
N VAL A 152 8.60 6.89 0.30
CA VAL A 152 9.00 5.86 1.27
C VAL A 152 9.36 4.55 0.55
N LEU A 153 8.55 4.13 -0.42
CA LEU A 153 8.81 2.90 -1.18
C LEU A 153 10.06 3.03 -2.04
N GLU A 154 10.27 4.15 -2.74
CA GLU A 154 11.47 4.35 -3.55
C GLU A 154 12.74 4.21 -2.71
N GLN A 155 12.81 4.93 -1.58
CA GLN A 155 13.96 4.85 -0.67
C GLN A 155 14.15 3.44 -0.11
N THR A 156 13.05 2.75 0.23
CA THR A 156 13.10 1.38 0.76
C THR A 156 13.61 0.39 -0.27
N LEU A 157 13.10 0.44 -1.51
CA LEU A 157 13.48 -0.45 -2.61
C LEU A 157 14.97 -0.28 -2.96
N VAL A 158 15.43 0.97 -3.05
CA VAL A 158 16.85 1.28 -3.30
C VAL A 158 17.73 0.78 -2.15
N TYR A 159 17.35 1.06 -0.90
CA TYR A 159 18.10 0.60 0.27
C TYR A 159 18.20 -0.94 0.34
N LYS A 160 17.14 -1.64 -0.07
CA LYS A 160 17.11 -3.11 -0.11
C LYS A 160 17.75 -3.72 -1.35
N GLY A 161 18.23 -2.89 -2.28
CA GLY A 161 18.89 -3.37 -3.49
C GLY A 161 17.95 -4.08 -4.47
N ILE A 162 16.64 -3.76 -4.42
CA ILE A 162 15.69 -4.27 -5.41
C ILE A 162 15.98 -3.58 -6.76
N PRO A 163 16.28 -4.34 -7.83
CA PRO A 163 16.64 -3.72 -9.11
C PRO A 163 15.44 -3.03 -9.76
N ARG A 164 15.71 -1.94 -10.47
CA ARG A 164 14.69 -1.29 -11.32
C ARG A 164 14.46 -2.12 -12.58
N ALA A 165 13.25 -2.08 -13.15
CA ALA A 165 12.93 -2.81 -14.37
C ALA A 165 13.87 -2.47 -15.56
N ALA A 166 14.33 -1.24 -15.65
CA ALA A 166 15.33 -0.82 -16.64
C ALA A 166 16.69 -1.53 -16.46
N ASP A 167 17.06 -1.85 -15.22
CA ASP A 167 18.34 -2.50 -14.89
C ASP A 167 18.31 -4.01 -15.21
N THR A 168 17.12 -4.60 -15.29
CA THR A 168 16.92 -6.03 -15.58
C THR A 168 16.78 -6.34 -17.07
N GLY A 169 16.70 -5.31 -17.93
CA GLY A 169 16.51 -5.48 -19.37
C GLY A 169 15.17 -6.12 -19.76
N SER A 170 14.18 -6.09 -18.84
CA SER A 170 12.87 -6.67 -19.08
C SER A 170 12.01 -5.78 -19.99
N ALA A 171 11.18 -6.42 -20.84
CA ALA A 171 10.25 -5.75 -21.75
C ALA A 171 9.20 -4.87 -21.01
N ASP A 172 9.06 -5.03 -19.71
CA ASP A 172 8.14 -4.26 -18.85
C ASP A 172 8.66 -2.86 -18.47
N ALA A 173 9.89 -2.52 -18.82
CA ALA A 173 10.50 -1.20 -18.58
C ALA A 173 9.70 -0.05 -19.21
N GLN A 174 8.96 -0.32 -20.28
CA GLN A 174 8.15 0.65 -21.01
C GLN A 174 6.84 1.02 -20.28
N ALA A 175 6.33 0.12 -19.44
CA ALA A 175 5.12 0.37 -18.64
C ALA A 175 5.40 1.19 -17.37
N ALA A 176 6.65 1.18 -16.90
CA ALA A 176 7.09 1.91 -15.70
C ALA A 176 7.51 3.36 -15.96
N ALA A 177 7.69 3.75 -17.23
CA ALA A 177 7.97 5.13 -17.63
C ALA A 177 6.66 5.88 -17.88
N LEU A 178 6.04 6.39 -16.81
CA LEU A 178 4.96 7.36 -16.96
C LEU A 178 5.57 8.72 -17.36
N PRO A 179 5.04 9.40 -18.40
CA PRO A 179 5.47 10.75 -18.71
C PRO A 179 5.11 11.68 -17.56
N ALA A 180 6.08 12.41 -17.08
CA ALA A 180 5.86 13.58 -16.26
C ALA A 180 5.37 14.69 -17.19
N ASP A 181 4.05 14.77 -17.45
CA ASP A 181 3.44 15.98 -17.99
C ASP A 181 1.92 15.86 -18.00
N GLY A 182 1.28 16.93 -17.57
CA GLY A 182 -0.13 17.13 -17.78
C GLY A 182 -0.90 17.70 -16.61
N ASP A 183 -0.42 18.82 -16.07
CA ASP A 183 -1.30 19.82 -15.50
C ASP A 183 -2.29 20.28 -16.53
N SER A 184 -3.56 20.00 -16.33
CA SER A 184 -4.69 20.87 -16.65
C SER A 184 -5.99 20.16 -16.25
N PHE A 185 -6.43 20.34 -15.02
CA PHE A 185 -7.84 20.29 -14.69
C PHE A 185 -8.28 21.73 -14.42
N ASP A 186 -8.59 22.45 -15.50
CA ASP A 186 -9.47 23.58 -15.46
C ASP A 186 -10.92 23.09 -15.39
N GLY A 187 -11.66 23.56 -14.39
CA GLY A 187 -13.02 23.97 -14.44
C GLY A 187 -14.11 22.89 -14.44
N ALA A 188 -14.80 22.80 -13.36
CA ALA A 188 -16.25 23.01 -13.14
C ALA A 188 -16.68 22.38 -11.83
#